data_e0c3e1918fc907c0e00f53781651448d
#
_entry.id   e0c3e1918fc907c0e00f53781651448d
#
_cell.length_a   1.000
_cell.length_b   1.000
_cell.length_c   1.000
_cell.angle_alpha   90.00
_cell.angle_beta   90.00
_cell.angle_gamma   90.00
#
_symmetry.space_group_name_H-M   'P 1'
#
loop_
_entity.id
_entity.type
_entity.pdbx_description
1 polymer ?
#
loop_
_entity_poly.entity_id
_entity_poly.type
_entity_poly.pdbx_seq_one_letter_code
_entity_poly.pdbx_strand_id
1 'polypeptide(L)'
;SWDAENAEVSSDAPALTDKDLTAFKAQAFIEASFELQTFAAVELVSIIGGLLKDSIDELEATAFTTGTGSAQPDGLITAIVADGTVTASASADTFALADAYNLYEAVDTRFRSNGSWLASIEIIDEIRQFATSANHDFLTNLSGGAPAQLLGRPVYEASGMDATYGSGENYVLAFGDVSGYTVVDVVGTSIVHIPELMGSNGRPESNSGWLARKLVGADLTNSASVGVLNVT
;
A
#
# COMPACT_ATOMS: atom_id res chain seq x y z
N SER A 1 1.14 36.59 -3.09
CA SER A 1 2.14 37.44 -2.40
C SER A 1 1.45 38.56 -1.62
N TRP A 2 2.09 39.06 -0.60
CA TRP A 2 1.68 40.29 0.12
C TRP A 2 2.49 41.44 -0.45
N ASP A 3 1.86 42.31 -1.20
CA ASP A 3 2.55 43.42 -1.88
C ASP A 3 2.30 44.74 -1.13
N ALA A 4 3.29 45.64 -1.15
CA ALA A 4 3.16 46.97 -0.58
C ALA A 4 2.21 47.83 -1.41
N GLU A 5 1.65 48.88 -0.82
CA GLU A 5 0.78 49.85 -1.51
C GLU A 5 1.52 50.45 -2.73
N ASN A 6 0.89 50.34 -3.91
CA ASN A 6 1.44 50.70 -5.23
C ASN A 6 2.60 49.83 -5.75
N ALA A 7 2.83 48.63 -5.21
CA ALA A 7 3.72 47.66 -5.81
C ALA A 7 3.02 46.91 -6.94
N GLU A 8 3.77 46.53 -7.97
CA GLU A 8 3.29 45.65 -9.03
C GLU A 8 3.09 44.23 -8.47
N VAL A 9 1.94 43.58 -8.75
CA VAL A 9 1.66 42.22 -8.28
C VAL A 9 2.66 41.26 -8.85
N SER A 10 3.32 40.47 -8.01
CA SER A 10 4.23 39.39 -8.48
C SER A 10 3.46 38.31 -9.22
N SER A 11 3.93 37.92 -10.39
CA SER A 11 3.38 36.82 -11.17
C SER A 11 3.90 35.49 -10.62
N ASP A 12 3.02 34.75 -9.92
CA ASP A 12 3.28 33.39 -9.49
C ASP A 12 2.58 32.43 -10.47
N ALA A 13 3.35 31.82 -11.37
CA ALA A 13 2.83 30.80 -12.25
C ALA A 13 2.96 29.43 -11.56
N PRO A 14 1.86 28.69 -11.37
CA PRO A 14 1.95 27.34 -10.84
C PRO A 14 2.73 26.44 -11.81
N ALA A 15 3.75 25.76 -11.32
CA ALA A 15 4.43 24.73 -12.08
C ALA A 15 3.54 23.46 -12.07
N LEU A 16 2.95 23.15 -13.22
CA LEU A 16 2.23 21.90 -13.43
C LEU A 16 3.22 20.89 -14.02
N THR A 17 3.47 19.81 -13.28
CA THR A 17 4.29 18.70 -13.76
C THR A 17 3.35 17.55 -14.13
N ASP A 18 3.44 17.09 -15.37
CA ASP A 18 2.72 15.89 -15.79
C ASP A 18 3.38 14.67 -15.14
N LYS A 19 2.58 13.78 -14.55
CA LYS A 19 3.02 12.50 -14.02
C LYS A 19 2.40 11.40 -14.86
N ASP A 20 3.26 10.60 -15.51
CA ASP A 20 2.82 9.47 -16.33
C ASP A 20 2.55 8.24 -15.44
N LEU A 21 1.32 7.75 -15.45
CA LEU A 21 0.96 6.49 -14.79
C LEU A 21 1.05 5.33 -15.77
N THR A 22 2.01 4.46 -15.56
CA THR A 22 2.19 3.25 -16.38
C THR A 22 1.31 2.12 -15.84
N ALA A 23 0.52 1.48 -16.72
CA ALA A 23 -0.30 0.33 -16.36
C ALA A 23 0.48 -0.98 -16.53
N PHE A 24 0.46 -1.81 -15.50
CA PHE A 24 1.09 -3.12 -15.46
C PHE A 24 0.03 -4.23 -15.43
N LYS A 25 0.42 -5.41 -15.90
CA LYS A 25 -0.47 -6.55 -15.97
C LYS A 25 -0.29 -7.47 -14.77
N ALA A 26 -1.28 -7.50 -13.88
CA ALA A 26 -1.40 -8.50 -12.83
C ALA A 26 -2.02 -9.79 -13.42
N GLN A 27 -1.46 -10.95 -13.07
CA GLN A 27 -1.95 -12.25 -13.55
C GLN A 27 -1.90 -13.28 -12.42
N ALA A 28 -2.95 -14.11 -12.35
CA ALA A 28 -2.98 -15.30 -11.51
C ALA A 28 -3.49 -16.48 -12.34
N PHE A 29 -2.93 -17.67 -12.13
CA PHE A 29 -3.26 -18.86 -12.88
C PHE A 29 -3.46 -20.05 -11.93
N ILE A 30 -4.56 -20.77 -12.12
CA ILE A 30 -4.86 -22.01 -11.39
C ILE A 30 -5.17 -23.10 -12.41
N GLU A 31 -4.62 -24.27 -12.21
CA GLU A 31 -4.96 -25.46 -12.98
C GLU A 31 -5.71 -26.50 -12.13
N ALA A 32 -6.59 -27.25 -12.75
CA ALA A 32 -7.29 -28.38 -12.13
C ALA A 32 -7.37 -29.56 -13.09
N SER A 33 -7.21 -30.78 -12.54
CA SER A 33 -7.31 -32.00 -13.31
C SER A 33 -8.76 -32.27 -13.72
N PHE A 34 -8.93 -33.03 -14.81
CA PHE A 34 -10.23 -33.44 -15.29
C PHE A 34 -10.99 -34.26 -14.24
N GLU A 35 -10.29 -35.13 -13.50
CA GLU A 35 -10.91 -35.94 -12.44
C GLU A 35 -11.47 -35.04 -11.33
N LEU A 36 -10.71 -34.01 -10.90
CA LEU A 36 -11.16 -33.06 -9.89
C LEU A 36 -12.42 -32.33 -10.35
N GLN A 37 -12.47 -31.90 -11.61
CA GLN A 37 -13.65 -31.21 -12.17
C GLN A 37 -14.86 -32.11 -12.26
N THR A 38 -14.66 -33.40 -12.59
CA THR A 38 -15.75 -34.39 -12.77
C THR A 38 -16.29 -34.88 -11.45
N PHE A 39 -15.43 -35.08 -10.45
CA PHE A 39 -15.80 -35.70 -9.18
C PHE A 39 -15.96 -34.70 -8.03
N ALA A 40 -15.72 -33.41 -8.26
CA ALA A 40 -15.93 -32.39 -7.22
C ALA A 40 -17.41 -32.33 -6.82
N ALA A 41 -17.67 -32.54 -5.53
CA ALA A 41 -19.01 -32.43 -4.96
C ALA A 41 -19.49 -30.97 -4.78
N VAL A 42 -18.65 -30.00 -5.11
CA VAL A 42 -18.86 -28.58 -4.92
C VAL A 42 -18.68 -27.86 -6.26
N GLU A 43 -19.27 -26.70 -6.40
CA GLU A 43 -19.11 -25.85 -7.59
C GLU A 43 -17.67 -25.30 -7.67
N LEU A 44 -16.78 -26.09 -8.25
CA LEU A 44 -15.33 -25.83 -8.34
C LEU A 44 -15.01 -24.49 -8.98
N VAL A 45 -15.77 -24.08 -10.00
CA VAL A 45 -15.56 -22.83 -10.73
C VAL A 45 -15.73 -21.60 -9.81
N SER A 46 -16.69 -21.65 -8.89
CA SER A 46 -16.90 -20.55 -7.91
C SER A 46 -15.73 -20.44 -6.93
N ILE A 47 -15.23 -21.59 -6.46
CA ILE A 47 -14.06 -21.64 -5.55
C ILE A 47 -12.80 -21.10 -6.26
N ILE A 48 -12.53 -21.56 -7.48
CA ILE A 48 -11.39 -21.09 -8.28
C ILE A 48 -11.51 -19.59 -8.55
N GLY A 49 -12.71 -19.10 -8.86
CA GLY A 49 -12.94 -17.66 -9.05
C GLY A 49 -12.61 -16.84 -7.80
N GLY A 50 -12.99 -17.33 -6.62
CA GLY A 50 -12.62 -16.72 -5.33
C GLY A 50 -11.11 -16.70 -5.11
N LEU A 51 -10.44 -17.85 -5.26
CA LEU A 51 -8.99 -17.96 -5.08
C LEU A 51 -8.19 -17.07 -6.04
N LEU A 52 -8.63 -16.98 -7.31
CA LEU A 52 -7.99 -16.11 -8.31
C LEU A 52 -8.15 -14.63 -7.94
N LYS A 53 -9.34 -14.25 -7.45
CA LYS A 53 -9.59 -12.89 -6.98
C LYS A 53 -8.70 -12.56 -5.78
N ASP A 54 -8.67 -13.42 -4.77
CA ASP A 54 -7.86 -13.21 -3.57
C ASP A 54 -6.37 -13.10 -3.92
N SER A 55 -5.86 -13.92 -4.86
CA SER A 55 -4.48 -13.83 -5.32
C SER A 55 -4.16 -12.53 -6.06
N ILE A 56 -5.09 -11.99 -6.84
CA ILE A 56 -4.90 -10.68 -7.49
C ILE A 56 -4.94 -9.55 -6.44
N ASP A 57 -5.89 -9.59 -5.50
CA ASP A 57 -6.03 -8.59 -4.45
C ASP A 57 -4.77 -8.55 -3.54
N GLU A 58 -4.19 -9.71 -3.19
CA GLU A 58 -2.93 -9.80 -2.43
C GLU A 58 -1.74 -9.26 -3.21
N LEU A 59 -1.65 -9.59 -4.51
CA LEU A 59 -0.61 -9.07 -5.40
C LEU A 59 -0.68 -7.54 -5.50
N GLU A 60 -1.87 -6.98 -5.64
CA GLU A 60 -2.10 -5.53 -5.68
C GLU A 60 -1.76 -4.85 -4.35
N ALA A 61 -2.19 -5.42 -3.22
CA ALA A 61 -1.91 -4.87 -1.90
C ALA A 61 -0.39 -4.74 -1.66
N THR A 62 0.37 -5.78 -2.03
CA THR A 62 1.84 -5.76 -1.94
C THR A 62 2.45 -4.74 -2.89
N ALA A 63 2.00 -4.73 -4.16
CA ALA A 63 2.54 -3.81 -5.16
C ALA A 63 2.23 -2.33 -4.83
N PHE A 64 1.04 -2.01 -4.33
CA PHE A 64 0.70 -0.65 -3.94
C PHE A 64 1.42 -0.17 -2.68
N THR A 65 1.94 -1.08 -1.87
CA THR A 65 2.72 -0.70 -0.68
C THR A 65 4.20 -0.52 -1.02
N THR A 66 4.84 -1.54 -1.62
CA THR A 66 6.29 -1.62 -1.82
C THR A 66 6.72 -1.91 -3.26
N GLY A 67 5.83 -1.76 -4.23
CA GLY A 67 6.14 -1.98 -5.64
C GLY A 67 7.28 -1.07 -6.14
N THR A 68 8.06 -1.57 -7.10
CA THR A 68 9.29 -0.91 -7.57
C THR A 68 9.09 0.02 -8.78
N GLY A 69 7.89 0.12 -9.34
CA GLY A 69 7.61 0.92 -10.54
C GLY A 69 8.20 0.37 -11.86
N SER A 70 8.89 -0.78 -11.85
CA SER A 70 9.57 -1.32 -13.02
C SER A 70 8.78 -2.40 -13.77
N ALA A 71 8.35 -3.45 -13.07
CA ALA A 71 7.54 -4.54 -13.64
C ALA A 71 6.17 -4.64 -12.94
N GLN A 72 5.90 -3.75 -12.03
CA GLN A 72 4.73 -3.62 -11.17
C GLN A 72 4.48 -2.14 -10.88
N PRO A 73 3.30 -1.74 -10.42
CA PRO A 73 3.02 -0.36 -10.04
C PRO A 73 4.02 0.18 -9.03
N ASP A 74 4.20 1.49 -9.01
CA ASP A 74 5.03 2.12 -7.99
C ASP A 74 4.29 2.13 -6.65
N GLY A 75 4.92 1.55 -5.64
CA GLY A 75 4.36 1.43 -4.30
C GLY A 75 4.43 2.76 -3.54
N LEU A 76 3.48 2.96 -2.64
CA LEU A 76 3.41 4.18 -1.82
C LEU A 76 4.73 4.46 -1.09
N ILE A 77 5.31 3.43 -0.44
CA ILE A 77 6.57 3.58 0.31
C ILE A 77 7.73 3.89 -0.64
N THR A 78 7.86 3.18 -1.74
CA THR A 78 8.91 3.39 -2.74
C THR A 78 8.86 4.79 -3.32
N ALA A 79 7.66 5.26 -3.68
CA ALA A 79 7.46 6.61 -4.19
C ALA A 79 7.77 7.72 -3.15
N ILE A 80 7.43 7.50 -1.87
CA ILE A 80 7.78 8.43 -0.79
C ILE A 80 9.30 8.46 -0.57
N VAL A 81 9.96 7.31 -0.60
CA VAL A 81 11.41 7.24 -0.45
C VAL A 81 12.15 7.95 -1.58
N ALA A 82 11.61 7.90 -2.79
CA ALA A 82 12.20 8.57 -3.95
C ALA A 82 12.02 10.11 -3.93
N ASP A 83 10.82 10.58 -3.64
CA ASP A 83 10.44 11.98 -3.87
C ASP A 83 9.78 12.67 -2.65
N GLY A 84 9.49 11.93 -1.57
CA GLY A 84 8.66 12.39 -0.45
C GLY A 84 9.44 12.73 0.82
N THR A 85 8.72 12.70 1.94
CA THR A 85 9.24 13.01 3.27
C THR A 85 9.65 11.73 4.00
N VAL A 86 10.95 11.49 4.13
CA VAL A 86 11.49 10.40 4.95
C VAL A 86 12.01 10.98 6.26
N THR A 87 11.51 10.47 7.38
CA THR A 87 11.94 10.83 8.73
C THR A 87 12.77 9.69 9.30
N ALA A 88 13.97 9.97 9.76
CA ALA A 88 14.80 8.97 10.45
C ALA A 88 14.37 8.82 11.91
N SER A 89 14.51 7.62 12.48
CA SER A 89 14.35 7.37 13.91
C SER A 89 15.35 8.19 14.74
N ALA A 90 14.96 8.57 15.95
CA ALA A 90 15.83 9.32 16.86
C ALA A 90 17.03 8.50 17.38
N SER A 91 16.90 7.17 17.39
CA SER A 91 17.95 6.24 17.82
C SER A 91 18.09 5.14 16.78
N ALA A 92 19.33 4.76 16.49
CA ALA A 92 19.63 3.69 15.55
C ALA A 92 18.98 2.36 15.98
N ASP A 93 18.46 1.62 15.00
CA ASP A 93 17.84 0.30 15.18
C ASP A 93 16.76 0.26 16.29
N THR A 94 16.09 1.40 16.57
CA THR A 94 15.11 1.46 17.66
C THR A 94 13.92 2.33 17.25
N PHE A 95 12.74 1.76 17.37
CA PHE A 95 11.49 2.49 17.23
C PHE A 95 11.03 3.02 18.60
N ALA A 96 10.72 4.29 18.68
CA ALA A 96 10.23 4.94 19.88
C ALA A 96 8.99 5.77 19.60
N LEU A 97 8.19 6.00 20.63
CA LEU A 97 7.00 6.83 20.55
C LEU A 97 7.28 8.25 20.02
N ALA A 98 8.45 8.80 20.36
CA ALA A 98 8.88 10.11 19.87
C ALA A 98 8.97 10.17 18.33
N ASP A 99 9.29 9.05 17.69
CA ASP A 99 9.42 8.98 16.24
C ASP A 99 8.08 9.13 15.53
N ALA A 100 7.00 8.64 16.14
CA ALA A 100 5.63 8.87 15.65
C ALA A 100 5.25 10.37 15.69
N TYR A 101 5.69 11.10 16.73
CA TYR A 101 5.49 12.55 16.79
C TYR A 101 6.33 13.28 15.75
N ASN A 102 7.59 12.89 15.60
CA ASN A 102 8.50 13.49 14.61
C ASN A 102 7.95 13.31 13.18
N LEU A 103 7.43 12.12 12.86
CA LEU A 103 6.79 11.87 11.57
C LEU A 103 5.51 12.71 11.40
N TYR A 104 4.67 12.81 12.46
CA TYR A 104 3.48 13.64 12.42
C TYR A 104 3.80 15.11 12.17
N GLU A 105 4.88 15.65 12.76
CA GLU A 105 5.34 17.02 12.59
C GLU A 105 5.99 17.26 11.22
N ALA A 106 6.62 16.25 10.64
CA ALA A 106 7.28 16.35 9.34
C ALA A 106 6.30 16.54 8.17
N VAL A 107 5.08 16.00 8.29
CA VAL A 107 4.03 16.20 7.26
C VAL A 107 3.43 17.59 7.37
N ASP A 108 3.24 18.29 6.24
CA ASP A 108 2.69 19.64 6.19
C ASP A 108 1.27 19.70 6.82
N THR A 109 1.01 20.76 7.58
CA THR A 109 -0.22 20.98 8.33
C THR A 109 -1.49 20.84 7.49
N ARG A 110 -1.44 21.24 6.22
CA ARG A 110 -2.58 21.14 5.28
C ARG A 110 -3.04 19.71 5.03
N PHE A 111 -2.12 18.72 5.09
CA PHE A 111 -2.43 17.30 4.85
C PHE A 111 -2.77 16.54 6.14
N ARG A 112 -2.36 17.03 7.31
CA ARG A 112 -2.63 16.38 8.60
C ARG A 112 -4.12 16.25 8.90
N SER A 113 -4.96 17.16 8.39
CA SER A 113 -6.41 17.12 8.66
C SER A 113 -7.11 15.89 8.11
N ASN A 114 -6.64 15.37 6.96
CA ASN A 114 -7.15 14.16 6.31
C ASN A 114 -6.20 12.97 6.45
N GLY A 115 -5.12 13.15 7.23
CA GLY A 115 -4.09 12.13 7.39
C GLY A 115 -4.59 10.87 8.07
N SER A 116 -4.03 9.74 7.65
CA SER A 116 -4.18 8.43 8.26
C SER A 116 -2.80 7.80 8.48
N TRP A 117 -2.75 6.88 9.43
CA TRP A 117 -1.55 6.09 9.73
C TRP A 117 -1.61 4.75 9.02
N LEU A 118 -0.48 4.31 8.50
CA LEU A 118 -0.29 2.99 7.91
C LEU A 118 0.90 2.32 8.60
N ALA A 119 0.73 1.08 9.05
CA ALA A 119 1.78 0.27 9.64
C ALA A 119 1.42 -1.21 9.57
N SER A 120 2.41 -2.09 9.77
CA SER A 120 2.14 -3.52 10.00
C SER A 120 1.48 -3.74 11.37
N ILE A 121 0.83 -4.89 11.55
CA ILE A 121 0.15 -5.20 12.82
C ILE A 121 1.13 -5.27 13.99
N GLU A 122 2.35 -5.75 13.76
CA GLU A 122 3.39 -5.87 14.76
C GLU A 122 3.80 -4.49 15.32
N ILE A 123 3.98 -3.51 14.44
CA ILE A 123 4.30 -2.13 14.82
C ILE A 123 3.11 -1.47 15.54
N ILE A 124 1.88 -1.73 15.10
CA ILE A 124 0.68 -1.23 15.79
C ILE A 124 0.61 -1.79 17.21
N ASP A 125 0.94 -3.07 17.40
CA ASP A 125 0.96 -3.70 18.73
C ASP A 125 2.09 -3.17 19.60
N GLU A 126 3.25 -2.84 19.04
CA GLU A 126 4.35 -2.18 19.74
C GLU A 126 3.96 -0.78 20.23
N ILE A 127 3.30 0.02 19.38
CA ILE A 127 2.76 1.33 19.77
C ILE A 127 1.77 1.19 20.94
N ARG A 128 0.95 0.14 20.96
CA ARG A 128 0.05 -0.16 22.07
C ARG A 128 0.80 -0.46 23.37
N GLN A 129 1.93 -1.16 23.27
CA GLN A 129 2.77 -1.48 24.44
C GLN A 129 3.43 -0.21 25.01
N PHE A 130 3.86 0.73 24.18
CA PHE A 130 4.37 2.02 24.63
C PHE A 130 3.30 2.79 25.44
N ALA A 131 2.06 2.79 24.99
CA ALA A 131 0.93 3.43 25.69
C ALA A 131 0.75 2.87 27.10
N THR A 132 0.86 1.56 27.26
CA THR A 132 0.69 0.89 28.58
C THR A 132 1.84 1.22 29.53
N SER A 133 3.07 1.35 29.04
CA SER A 133 4.26 1.58 29.87
C SER A 133 4.35 3.02 30.41
N ALA A 134 3.81 3.99 29.69
CA ALA A 134 3.98 5.42 29.97
C ALA A 134 2.73 6.11 30.56
N ASN A 135 1.67 5.37 30.90
CA ASN A 135 0.39 5.92 31.36
C ASN A 135 -0.26 6.91 30.35
N HIS A 136 0.06 6.79 29.06
CA HIS A 136 -0.48 7.58 27.98
C HIS A 136 -1.46 6.76 27.16
N ASP A 137 -2.68 7.25 27.04
CA ASP A 137 -3.75 6.62 26.25
C ASP A 137 -3.63 7.01 24.77
N PHE A 138 -2.57 6.48 24.09
CA PHE A 138 -2.27 6.83 22.71
C PHE A 138 -3.21 6.21 21.69
N LEU A 139 -3.69 5.00 21.99
CA LEU A 139 -4.66 4.30 21.17
C LEU A 139 -6.00 4.29 21.93
N THR A 140 -6.75 5.34 21.77
CA THR A 140 -8.14 5.39 22.21
C THR A 140 -8.94 4.33 21.46
N ASN A 141 -9.62 3.45 22.23
CA ASN A 141 -10.59 2.44 21.80
C ASN A 141 -10.10 1.03 21.49
N LEU A 142 -9.56 0.34 22.48
CA LEU A 142 -9.50 -1.13 22.44
C LEU A 142 -10.87 -1.82 22.64
N SER A 143 -11.87 -1.14 23.18
CA SER A 143 -13.13 -1.78 23.60
C SER A 143 -14.38 -1.33 22.84
N GLY A 144 -14.29 -0.45 21.87
CA GLY A 144 -15.44 0.24 21.30
C GLY A 144 -15.83 -0.06 19.86
N GLY A 145 -15.18 -0.99 19.16
CA GLY A 145 -15.50 -1.29 17.75
C GLY A 145 -15.21 -0.16 16.75
N ALA A 146 -14.64 0.95 17.20
CA ALA A 146 -14.15 2.02 16.35
C ALA A 146 -12.73 1.68 15.84
N PRO A 147 -12.32 2.16 14.64
CA PRO A 147 -10.96 1.95 14.17
C PRO A 147 -9.95 2.53 15.17
N ALA A 148 -8.82 1.86 15.32
CA ALA A 148 -7.72 2.35 16.17
C ALA A 148 -7.32 3.76 15.73
N GLN A 149 -7.07 4.66 16.69
CA GLN A 149 -6.66 6.02 16.41
C GLN A 149 -5.34 6.32 17.11
N LEU A 150 -4.39 6.86 16.37
CA LEU A 150 -3.12 7.36 16.88
C LEU A 150 -3.09 8.88 16.67
N LEU A 151 -2.86 9.64 17.73
CA LEU A 151 -2.91 11.11 17.71
C LEU A 151 -4.21 11.69 17.11
N GLY A 152 -5.35 11.02 17.36
CA GLY A 152 -6.66 11.44 16.85
C GLY A 152 -6.87 11.16 15.34
N ARG A 153 -6.01 10.35 14.72
CA ARG A 153 -6.10 9.95 13.31
C ARG A 153 -6.26 8.43 13.19
N PRO A 154 -7.03 7.96 12.21
CA PRO A 154 -7.25 6.53 12.03
C PRO A 154 -5.95 5.81 11.68
N VAL A 155 -5.81 4.57 12.18
CA VAL A 155 -4.69 3.67 11.87
C VAL A 155 -5.23 2.52 11.04
N TYR A 156 -4.60 2.26 9.93
CA TYR A 156 -4.90 1.13 9.05
C TYR A 156 -3.71 0.18 8.98
N GLU A 157 -4.01 -1.10 8.94
CA GLU A 157 -3.03 -2.14 8.74
C GLU A 157 -2.60 -2.20 7.27
N ALA A 158 -1.29 -2.23 7.05
CA ALA A 158 -0.65 -2.42 5.75
C ALA A 158 0.37 -3.55 5.85
N SER A 159 -0.03 -4.76 5.49
CA SER A 159 0.80 -5.97 5.59
C SER A 159 2.05 -5.97 4.70
N GLY A 160 2.12 -5.07 3.73
CA GLY A 160 3.30 -4.90 2.87
C GLY A 160 4.38 -3.99 3.48
N MET A 161 4.16 -3.37 4.65
CA MET A 161 5.16 -2.57 5.36
C MET A 161 6.05 -3.45 6.24
N ASP A 162 7.23 -2.93 6.59
CA ASP A 162 8.17 -3.66 7.43
C ASP A 162 7.58 -3.91 8.82
N ALA A 163 7.55 -5.19 9.21
CA ALA A 163 7.01 -5.66 10.48
C ALA A 163 8.08 -5.65 11.60
N THR A 164 9.35 -5.64 11.21
CA THR A 164 10.50 -5.65 12.10
C THR A 164 11.52 -4.63 11.63
N TYR A 165 12.33 -4.17 12.54
CA TYR A 165 13.42 -3.24 12.26
C TYR A 165 14.75 -3.74 12.82
N GLY A 166 15.86 -3.23 12.28
CA GLY A 166 17.21 -3.64 12.62
C GLY A 166 18.21 -2.93 11.71
N SER A 167 19.41 -3.48 11.56
CA SER A 167 20.41 -2.89 10.68
C SER A 167 19.93 -2.83 9.22
N GLY A 168 19.80 -1.64 8.67
CA GLY A 168 19.32 -1.39 7.30
C GLY A 168 18.17 -0.39 7.27
N GLU A 169 17.67 -0.13 6.08
CA GLU A 169 16.49 0.74 5.91
C GLU A 169 15.23 -0.07 6.19
N ASN A 170 14.43 0.37 7.16
CA ASN A 170 13.19 -0.28 7.54
C ASN A 170 12.07 0.77 7.62
N TYR A 171 11.09 0.66 6.75
CA TYR A 171 9.98 1.61 6.64
C TYR A 171 8.77 1.09 7.41
N VAL A 172 8.72 1.41 8.70
CA VAL A 172 7.78 0.79 9.65
C VAL A 172 6.47 1.53 9.83
N LEU A 173 6.46 2.84 9.62
CA LEU A 173 5.29 3.68 9.88
C LEU A 173 5.17 4.76 8.78
N ALA A 174 3.98 4.92 8.22
CA ALA A 174 3.67 6.03 7.31
C ALA A 174 2.52 6.88 7.85
N PHE A 175 2.55 8.17 7.60
CA PHE A 175 1.49 9.11 7.98
C PHE A 175 1.26 10.15 6.89
N GLY A 176 0.01 10.43 6.61
CA GLY A 176 -0.38 11.53 5.72
C GLY A 176 -1.70 11.31 5.01
N ASP A 177 -1.96 12.18 4.05
CA ASP A 177 -3.15 12.12 3.20
C ASP A 177 -2.90 11.21 2.00
N VAL A 178 -3.41 9.97 2.09
CA VAL A 178 -3.26 8.94 1.05
C VAL A 178 -3.99 9.31 -0.25
N SER A 179 -4.84 10.35 -0.27
CA SER A 179 -5.48 10.83 -1.50
C SER A 179 -4.48 11.34 -2.55
N GLY A 180 -3.23 11.63 -2.12
CA GLY A 180 -2.12 11.91 -3.03
C GLY A 180 -1.60 10.70 -3.82
N TYR A 181 -1.95 9.48 -3.42
CA TYR A 181 -1.63 8.25 -4.15
C TYR A 181 -2.78 7.90 -5.09
N THR A 182 -2.49 7.81 -6.38
CA THR A 182 -3.51 7.59 -7.42
C THR A 182 -3.38 6.20 -8.01
N VAL A 183 -4.48 5.44 -7.98
CA VAL A 183 -4.59 4.12 -8.61
C VAL A 183 -5.50 4.22 -9.84
N VAL A 184 -5.07 3.65 -10.96
CA VAL A 184 -5.81 3.64 -12.22
C VAL A 184 -6.06 2.21 -12.67
N ASP A 185 -7.31 1.79 -12.65
CA ASP A 185 -7.75 0.53 -13.26
C ASP A 185 -8.06 0.76 -14.75
N VAL A 186 -7.19 0.23 -15.62
CA VAL A 186 -7.40 0.35 -17.08
C VAL A 186 -8.36 -0.72 -17.59
N VAL A 187 -8.18 -1.95 -17.09
CA VAL A 187 -9.07 -3.09 -17.38
C VAL A 187 -9.32 -3.84 -16.09
N GLY A 188 -10.58 -4.00 -15.72
CA GLY A 188 -10.99 -4.79 -14.56
C GLY A 188 -10.59 -6.26 -14.68
N THR A 189 -10.72 -7.00 -13.60
CA THR A 189 -10.36 -8.42 -13.55
C THR A 189 -11.18 -9.22 -14.56
N SER A 190 -10.50 -9.89 -15.48
CA SER A 190 -11.09 -10.83 -16.44
C SER A 190 -10.56 -12.23 -16.19
N ILE A 191 -11.46 -13.23 -16.12
CA ILE A 191 -11.10 -14.64 -15.96
C ILE A 191 -11.36 -15.36 -17.28
N VAL A 192 -10.33 -16.06 -17.76
CA VAL A 192 -10.39 -16.86 -19.00
C VAL A 192 -10.21 -18.32 -18.63
N HIS A 193 -11.15 -19.17 -19.03
CA HIS A 193 -11.05 -20.60 -18.92
C HIS A 193 -10.32 -21.18 -20.13
N ILE A 194 -9.30 -21.99 -19.89
CA ILE A 194 -8.51 -22.71 -20.90
C ILE A 194 -8.85 -24.19 -20.74
N PRO A 195 -9.68 -24.76 -21.63
CA PRO A 195 -10.22 -26.09 -21.44
C PRO A 195 -9.17 -27.21 -21.53
N GLU A 196 -8.10 -26.99 -22.27
CA GLU A 196 -7.02 -27.97 -22.45
C GLU A 196 -5.66 -27.26 -22.36
N LEU A 197 -4.85 -27.71 -21.43
CA LEU A 197 -3.47 -27.24 -21.29
C LEU A 197 -2.54 -28.15 -22.13
N MET A 198 -1.53 -27.53 -22.72
CA MET A 198 -0.49 -28.24 -23.46
C MET A 198 0.68 -28.54 -22.53
N GLY A 199 1.04 -29.81 -22.40
CA GLY A 199 2.22 -30.24 -21.66
C GLY A 199 3.54 -29.85 -22.34
N SER A 200 4.64 -30.10 -21.66
CA SER A 200 5.99 -29.73 -22.10
C SER A 200 6.39 -30.30 -23.47
N ASN A 201 5.74 -31.36 -23.93
CA ASN A 201 5.98 -32.00 -25.23
C ASN A 201 5.00 -31.52 -26.31
N GLY A 202 4.21 -30.47 -26.06
CA GLY A 202 3.24 -29.93 -27.00
C GLY A 202 2.03 -30.85 -27.25
N ARG A 203 1.72 -31.75 -26.33
CA ARG A 203 0.52 -32.61 -26.36
C ARG A 203 -0.49 -32.12 -25.31
N PRO A 204 -1.81 -32.26 -25.60
CA PRO A 204 -2.84 -31.94 -24.61
C PRO A 204 -2.64 -32.75 -23.33
N GLU A 205 -2.76 -32.10 -22.19
CA GLU A 205 -2.86 -32.71 -20.86
C GLU A 205 -4.34 -32.74 -20.44
N SER A 206 -4.70 -33.71 -19.58
CA SER A 206 -6.07 -33.78 -19.04
C SER A 206 -6.35 -32.74 -17.96
N ASN A 207 -5.69 -31.56 -18.04
CA ASN A 207 -5.85 -30.46 -17.12
C ASN A 207 -6.48 -29.26 -17.83
N SER A 208 -7.33 -28.53 -17.15
CA SER A 208 -7.78 -27.22 -17.61
C SER A 208 -7.24 -26.13 -16.70
N GLY A 209 -7.14 -24.92 -17.22
CA GLY A 209 -6.61 -23.76 -16.53
C GLY A 209 -7.60 -22.61 -16.45
N TRP A 210 -7.49 -21.81 -15.42
CA TRP A 210 -8.17 -20.51 -15.26
C TRP A 210 -7.12 -19.44 -15.09
N LEU A 211 -7.15 -18.47 -15.98
CA LEU A 211 -6.24 -17.34 -15.99
C LEU A 211 -7.01 -16.06 -15.66
N ALA A 212 -6.72 -15.46 -14.51
CA ALA A 212 -7.17 -14.12 -14.19
C ALA A 212 -6.16 -13.08 -14.68
N ARG A 213 -6.65 -11.97 -15.21
CA ARG A 213 -5.85 -10.84 -15.68
C ARG A 213 -6.48 -9.53 -15.29
N LYS A 214 -5.65 -8.58 -14.87
CA LYS A 214 -6.04 -7.20 -14.58
C LYS A 214 -4.94 -6.25 -15.08
N LEU A 215 -5.31 -5.07 -15.54
CA LEU A 215 -4.38 -4.01 -15.91
C LEU A 215 -4.57 -2.85 -14.94
N VAL A 216 -3.56 -2.58 -14.12
CA VAL A 216 -3.60 -1.55 -13.09
C VAL A 216 -2.31 -0.77 -13.07
N GLY A 217 -2.38 0.54 -12.84
CA GLY A 217 -1.25 1.42 -12.60
C GLY A 217 -1.47 2.20 -11.31
N ALA A 218 -0.39 2.52 -10.62
CA ALA A 218 -0.46 3.38 -9.45
C ALA A 218 0.84 4.16 -9.29
N ASP A 219 0.72 5.37 -8.73
CA ASP A 219 1.85 6.23 -8.40
C ASP A 219 1.45 7.33 -7.42
N LEU A 220 2.41 7.90 -6.73
CA LEU A 220 2.23 9.05 -5.84
C LEU A 220 2.25 10.36 -6.66
N THR A 221 1.10 11.01 -6.77
CA THR A 221 0.95 12.26 -7.52
C THR A 221 1.33 13.51 -6.70
N ASN A 222 1.32 13.40 -5.36
CA ASN A 222 1.70 14.47 -4.46
C ASN A 222 2.63 13.94 -3.36
N SER A 223 3.93 14.08 -3.57
CA SER A 223 4.97 13.59 -2.66
C SER A 223 4.98 14.27 -1.28
N ALA A 224 4.44 15.49 -1.16
CA ALA A 224 4.37 16.19 0.11
C ALA A 224 3.19 15.75 1.00
N SER A 225 2.26 14.94 0.49
CA SER A 225 1.04 14.56 1.20
C SER A 225 1.24 13.48 2.25
N VAL A 226 2.27 12.64 2.10
CA VAL A 226 2.56 11.49 2.96
C VAL A 226 4.03 11.46 3.32
N GLY A 227 4.34 11.10 4.55
CA GLY A 227 5.69 10.84 5.02
C GLY A 227 5.85 9.42 5.55
N VAL A 228 7.07 8.92 5.59
CA VAL A 228 7.42 7.60 6.11
C VAL A 228 8.55 7.68 7.14
N LEU A 229 8.49 6.82 8.15
CA LEU A 229 9.52 6.66 9.16
C LEU A 229 10.47 5.54 8.74
N ASN A 230 11.75 5.87 8.67
CA ASN A 230 12.83 4.92 8.46
C ASN A 230 13.55 4.68 9.80
N VAL A 231 13.59 3.44 10.24
CA VAL A 231 14.33 2.99 11.43
C VAL A 231 15.62 2.31 10.96
N THR A 232 16.74 3.02 11.11
CA THR A 232 18.10 2.58 10.70
C THR A 232 19.07 2.69 11.82
#